data_c5882d7b43f9f009d583ea34942af7d3
#
_entry.id   c5882d7b43f9f009d583ea34942af7d3
#
_cell.length_a   1.000
_cell.length_b   1.000
_cell.length_c   1.000
_cell.angle_alpha   90.00
_cell.angle_beta   90.00
_cell.angle_gamma   90.00
#
_symmetry.space_group_name_H-M   'P 1'
#
loop_
_entity.id
_entity.type
_entity.pdbx_description
1 polymer ?
#
loop_
_entity_poly.entity_id
_entity_poly.type
_entity_poly.pdbx_seq_one_letter_code
_entity_poly.pdbx_strand_id
1 'polypeptide(L)'
;MEWEIGAECLACVLIVLVLCFAREKFYTQMPQTRLYYACLGFALFSTLLNIATVVLMGVPGLLPRWLCYTLNMLYFTFFPLLEAALTYYMAYLIHGRGPCFTRVAICLGVMLAAALAVVFTNPFTGWLFYLDAAGTYVRGPYNRLLYALLVACCLLLVICYIKQFRTASRAIHRMMATLPLLAMVLGTVQYLFPPVMMTGFIPACILLVLFFNFQSQRINTDFLTGLSSRSALWYAAGTCLRSGQSFYCVAVCLRHFGDVNKQFGHTGGDAVLRQVSAYLEALGRRAVACRFSGVEFVLLFPGMDAAGYAVLEKELSERFAAPWQAGSVCCRLDAGVAGIACPRFGDTAERLTAHLEYAIQQLKLPGAP
;
A
#
# COMPACT_ATOMS: atom_id res chain seq x y z
N MET A 1 21.61 2.04 -34.23
CA MET A 1 20.28 2.34 -33.59
C MET A 1 20.63 3.12 -32.33
N GLU A 2 20.27 4.39 -32.29
CA GLU A 2 20.50 5.21 -31.10
C GLU A 2 19.45 4.83 -30.04
N TRP A 3 19.90 4.51 -28.83
CA TRP A 3 19.05 4.14 -27.73
C TRP A 3 18.71 5.37 -26.89
N GLU A 4 17.44 5.62 -26.67
CA GLU A 4 16.98 6.72 -25.84
C GLU A 4 16.94 6.29 -24.36
N ILE A 5 17.93 6.73 -23.58
CA ILE A 5 18.08 6.42 -22.15
C ILE A 5 17.40 7.44 -21.22
N GLY A 6 16.75 8.46 -21.76
CA GLY A 6 16.15 9.55 -20.98
C GLY A 6 15.16 9.06 -19.93
N ALA A 7 14.31 8.09 -20.26
CA ALA A 7 13.37 7.50 -19.32
C ALA A 7 14.07 6.69 -18.20
N GLU A 8 15.17 6.01 -18.51
CA GLU A 8 15.97 5.28 -17.50
C GLU A 8 16.68 6.24 -16.52
N CYS A 9 17.23 7.36 -17.03
CA CYS A 9 17.78 8.40 -16.17
C CYS A 9 16.72 9.00 -15.25
N LEU A 10 15.52 9.29 -15.76
CA LEU A 10 14.40 9.75 -14.96
C LEU A 10 13.98 8.69 -13.92
N ALA A 11 13.99 7.40 -14.27
CA ALA A 11 13.73 6.32 -13.34
C ALA A 11 14.70 6.31 -12.15
N CYS A 12 16.00 6.49 -12.39
CA CYS A 12 16.98 6.62 -11.32
C CYS A 12 16.67 7.79 -10.38
N VAL A 13 16.33 8.95 -10.93
CA VAL A 13 15.97 10.13 -10.13
C VAL A 13 14.73 9.83 -9.27
N LEU A 14 13.69 9.25 -9.86
CA LEU A 14 12.46 8.90 -9.14
C LEU A 14 12.72 7.90 -8.01
N ILE A 15 13.51 6.85 -8.26
CA ILE A 15 13.83 5.83 -7.23
C ILE A 15 14.66 6.47 -6.10
N VAL A 16 15.64 7.31 -6.42
CA VAL A 16 16.46 8.01 -5.41
C VAL A 16 15.59 8.96 -4.57
N LEU A 17 14.69 9.72 -5.19
CA LEU A 17 13.75 10.58 -4.48
C LEU A 17 12.89 9.75 -3.51
N VAL A 18 12.31 8.63 -3.97
CA VAL A 18 11.52 7.74 -3.10
C VAL A 18 12.38 7.23 -1.93
N LEU A 19 13.64 6.84 -2.17
CA LEU A 19 14.56 6.40 -1.11
C LEU A 19 14.86 7.51 -0.09
N CYS A 20 15.05 8.75 -0.55
CA CYS A 20 15.28 9.89 0.34
C CYS A 20 14.07 10.19 1.24
N PHE A 21 12.87 10.21 0.68
CA PHE A 21 11.64 10.48 1.45
C PHE A 21 11.16 9.29 2.29
N ALA A 22 11.56 8.07 1.93
CA ALA A 22 11.17 6.86 2.65
C ALA A 22 12.05 6.56 3.89
N ARG A 23 13.08 7.36 4.17
CA ARG A 23 14.15 7.10 5.17
C ARG A 23 13.73 7.24 6.64
N GLU A 24 12.48 7.48 6.97
CA GLU A 24 12.06 7.55 8.37
C GLU A 24 12.23 6.22 9.11
N LYS A 25 12.90 6.24 10.26
CA LYS A 25 13.34 5.08 11.08
C LYS A 25 12.24 4.08 11.47
N PHE A 26 10.99 4.48 11.41
CA PHE A 26 9.82 3.65 11.77
C PHE A 26 9.47 2.56 10.73
N TYR A 27 10.01 2.63 9.51
CA TYR A 27 9.65 1.77 8.38
C TYR A 27 10.28 0.38 8.39
N THR A 28 11.41 0.20 9.06
CA THR A 28 12.27 -0.99 8.87
C THR A 28 11.79 -2.24 9.62
N GLN A 29 10.82 -2.14 10.51
CA GLN A 29 10.40 -3.27 11.35
C GLN A 29 9.31 -4.15 10.73
N MET A 30 8.53 -3.65 9.77
CA MET A 30 7.47 -4.44 9.14
C MET A 30 7.97 -5.24 7.92
N PRO A 31 7.62 -6.53 7.77
CA PRO A 31 8.07 -7.37 6.65
C PRO A 31 7.73 -6.77 5.27
N GLN A 32 6.56 -6.16 5.13
CA GLN A 32 6.12 -5.50 3.90
C GLN A 32 7.02 -4.33 3.50
N THR A 33 7.53 -3.60 4.46
CA THR A 33 8.42 -2.46 4.23
C THR A 33 9.81 -2.93 3.78
N ARG A 34 10.35 -3.98 4.40
CA ARG A 34 11.63 -4.57 3.97
C ARG A 34 11.57 -5.06 2.53
N LEU A 35 10.47 -5.70 2.15
CA LEU A 35 10.27 -6.19 0.80
C LEU A 35 10.16 -5.03 -0.21
N TYR A 36 9.48 -3.94 0.15
CA TYR A 36 9.40 -2.73 -0.66
C TYR A 36 10.79 -2.11 -0.91
N TYR A 37 11.61 -1.98 0.15
CA TYR A 37 12.99 -1.48 0.00
C TYR A 37 13.88 -2.40 -0.82
N ALA A 38 13.67 -3.72 -0.71
CA ALA A 38 14.36 -4.67 -1.57
C ALA A 38 13.98 -4.45 -3.04
N CYS A 39 12.69 -4.25 -3.36
CA CYS A 39 12.25 -3.92 -4.71
C CYS A 39 12.85 -2.60 -5.23
N LEU A 40 12.93 -1.56 -4.37
CA LEU A 40 13.60 -0.29 -4.73
C LEU A 40 15.08 -0.50 -5.04
N GLY A 41 15.80 -1.27 -4.21
CA GLY A 41 17.21 -1.60 -4.43
C GLY A 41 17.42 -2.39 -5.73
N PHE A 42 16.60 -3.39 -5.99
CA PHE A 42 16.64 -4.15 -7.25
C PHE A 42 16.32 -3.27 -8.46
N ALA A 43 15.33 -2.39 -8.37
CA ALA A 43 14.96 -1.48 -9.44
C ALA A 43 16.11 -0.50 -9.75
N LEU A 44 16.70 0.12 -8.72
CA LEU A 44 17.83 1.02 -8.90
C LEU A 44 19.03 0.32 -9.54
N PHE A 45 19.39 -0.87 -9.02
CA PHE A 45 20.52 -1.62 -9.55
C PHE A 45 20.28 -2.06 -11.00
N SER A 46 19.10 -2.59 -11.32
CA SER A 46 18.74 -3.00 -12.69
C SER A 46 18.76 -1.82 -13.67
N THR A 47 18.26 -0.65 -13.25
CA THR A 47 18.22 0.56 -14.08
C THR A 47 19.65 1.10 -14.33
N LEU A 48 20.47 1.18 -13.28
CA LEU A 48 21.87 1.58 -13.41
C LEU A 48 22.67 0.62 -14.32
N LEU A 49 22.44 -0.69 -14.17
CA LEU A 49 23.08 -1.71 -15.01
C LEU A 49 22.64 -1.53 -16.47
N ASN A 50 21.37 -1.25 -16.73
CA ASN A 50 20.86 -1.00 -18.08
C ASN A 50 21.51 0.24 -18.70
N ILE A 51 21.54 1.37 -17.98
CA ILE A 51 22.22 2.60 -18.45
C ILE A 51 23.69 2.32 -18.73
N ALA A 52 24.41 1.68 -17.79
CA ALA A 52 25.81 1.35 -17.95
C ALA A 52 26.06 0.47 -19.18
N THR A 53 25.21 -0.53 -19.41
CA THR A 53 25.29 -1.41 -20.57
C THR A 53 25.16 -0.63 -21.87
N VAL A 54 24.16 0.26 -21.98
CA VAL A 54 23.92 1.05 -23.18
C VAL A 54 25.04 2.05 -23.44
N VAL A 55 25.46 2.81 -22.42
CA VAL A 55 26.51 3.83 -22.55
C VAL A 55 27.86 3.21 -22.87
N LEU A 56 28.26 2.15 -22.17
CA LEU A 56 29.55 1.51 -22.36
C LEU A 56 29.64 0.76 -23.71
N MET A 57 28.54 0.18 -24.17
CA MET A 57 28.50 -0.50 -25.47
C MET A 57 28.28 0.46 -26.64
N GLY A 58 27.84 1.69 -26.37
CA GLY A 58 27.72 2.73 -27.40
C GLY A 58 29.06 3.20 -27.96
N VAL A 59 30.17 2.91 -27.26
CA VAL A 59 31.52 3.24 -27.70
C VAL A 59 32.25 1.98 -28.17
N PRO A 60 32.39 1.77 -29.49
CA PRO A 60 33.05 0.57 -30.02
C PRO A 60 34.48 0.44 -29.52
N GLY A 61 34.85 -0.77 -29.07
CA GLY A 61 36.20 -1.07 -28.61
C GLY A 61 36.55 -0.61 -27.20
N LEU A 62 35.65 0.07 -26.48
CA LEU A 62 35.88 0.53 -25.10
C LEU A 62 36.03 -0.68 -24.13
N LEU A 63 35.22 -1.72 -24.31
CA LEU A 63 35.22 -2.88 -23.45
C LEU A 63 35.53 -4.16 -24.22
N PRO A 64 36.20 -5.14 -23.60
CA PRO A 64 36.39 -6.47 -24.21
C PRO A 64 35.04 -7.19 -24.37
N ARG A 65 34.92 -8.01 -25.43
CA ARG A 65 33.67 -8.70 -25.79
C ARG A 65 33.06 -9.52 -24.63
N TRP A 66 33.91 -10.19 -23.85
CA TRP A 66 33.45 -10.99 -22.72
C TRP A 66 32.77 -10.13 -21.65
N LEU A 67 33.26 -8.91 -21.39
CA LEU A 67 32.68 -7.99 -20.41
C LEU A 67 31.35 -7.42 -20.91
N CYS A 68 31.28 -7.03 -22.18
CA CYS A 68 30.01 -6.62 -22.82
C CYS A 68 28.94 -7.72 -22.70
N TYR A 69 29.35 -8.96 -22.97
CA TYR A 69 28.47 -10.12 -22.86
C TYR A 69 27.99 -10.33 -21.43
N THR A 70 28.90 -10.27 -20.45
CA THR A 70 28.60 -10.44 -19.02
C THR A 70 27.64 -9.34 -18.50
N LEU A 71 27.84 -8.10 -18.88
CA LEU A 71 26.97 -6.98 -18.48
C LEU A 71 25.54 -7.19 -18.99
N ASN A 72 25.38 -7.60 -20.26
CA ASN A 72 24.07 -7.93 -20.80
C ASN A 72 23.44 -9.12 -20.11
N MET A 73 24.20 -10.19 -19.84
CA MET A 73 23.69 -11.35 -19.11
C MET A 73 23.19 -10.98 -17.71
N LEU A 74 23.94 -10.12 -17.00
CA LEU A 74 23.50 -9.59 -15.70
C LEU A 74 22.20 -8.81 -15.84
N TYR A 75 22.12 -7.88 -16.81
CA TYR A 75 20.89 -7.10 -17.05
C TYR A 75 19.70 -8.04 -17.31
N PHE A 76 19.83 -9.01 -18.23
CA PHE A 76 18.77 -9.96 -18.55
C PHE A 76 18.43 -10.92 -17.40
N THR A 77 19.32 -11.09 -16.43
CA THR A 77 19.06 -11.85 -15.19
C THR A 77 18.28 -11.01 -14.19
N PHE A 78 18.66 -9.74 -14.00
CA PHE A 78 18.01 -8.86 -13.02
C PHE A 78 16.63 -8.40 -13.46
N PHE A 79 16.36 -8.30 -14.74
CA PHE A 79 15.06 -7.88 -15.27
C PHE A 79 13.91 -8.80 -14.81
N PRO A 80 13.90 -10.12 -15.07
CA PRO A 80 12.84 -11.01 -14.59
C PRO A 80 12.81 -11.16 -13.07
N LEU A 81 13.95 -11.02 -12.38
CA LEU A 81 14.00 -10.99 -10.92
C LEU A 81 13.23 -9.80 -10.35
N LEU A 82 13.39 -8.62 -10.94
CA LEU A 82 12.67 -7.42 -10.53
C LEU A 82 11.16 -7.56 -10.77
N GLU A 83 10.74 -8.05 -11.93
CA GLU A 83 9.31 -8.29 -12.22
C GLU A 83 8.71 -9.31 -11.25
N ALA A 84 9.42 -10.39 -10.95
CA ALA A 84 8.99 -11.38 -9.99
C ALA A 84 8.92 -10.80 -8.57
N ALA A 85 9.89 -9.99 -8.14
CA ALA A 85 9.91 -9.35 -6.83
C ALA A 85 8.73 -8.39 -6.66
N LEU A 86 8.41 -7.57 -7.67
CA LEU A 86 7.27 -6.66 -7.65
C LEU A 86 5.94 -7.43 -7.62
N THR A 87 5.82 -8.49 -8.43
CA THR A 87 4.62 -9.34 -8.46
C THR A 87 4.42 -10.07 -7.13
N TYR A 88 5.49 -10.59 -6.54
CA TYR A 88 5.49 -11.22 -5.22
C TYR A 88 5.04 -10.23 -4.14
N TYR A 89 5.57 -9.00 -4.20
CA TYR A 89 5.21 -7.94 -3.27
C TYR A 89 3.73 -7.56 -3.38
N MET A 90 3.21 -7.40 -4.60
CA MET A 90 1.80 -7.11 -4.85
C MET A 90 0.90 -8.26 -4.37
N ALA A 91 1.26 -9.51 -4.66
CA ALA A 91 0.54 -10.68 -4.17
C ALA A 91 0.51 -10.76 -2.64
N TYR A 92 1.62 -10.38 -1.98
CA TYR A 92 1.70 -10.28 -0.53
C TYR A 92 0.74 -9.20 0.03
N LEU A 93 0.63 -8.05 -0.63
CA LEU A 93 -0.30 -6.99 -0.22
C LEU A 93 -1.78 -7.41 -0.38
N ILE A 94 -2.09 -8.24 -1.39
CA ILE A 94 -3.46 -8.72 -1.65
C ILE A 94 -3.87 -9.81 -0.65
N HIS A 95 -3.00 -10.80 -0.40
CA HIS A 95 -3.35 -12.02 0.32
C HIS A 95 -2.83 -12.09 1.76
N GLY A 96 -1.85 -11.25 2.13
CA GLY A 96 -1.07 -11.43 3.35
C GLY A 96 -0.30 -12.77 3.32
N ARG A 97 0.04 -13.30 4.50
CA ARG A 97 0.65 -14.64 4.61
C ARG A 97 -0.46 -15.69 4.77
N GLY A 98 -0.62 -16.54 3.77
CA GLY A 98 -1.63 -17.60 3.79
C GLY A 98 -1.43 -18.62 2.67
N PRO A 99 -2.22 -19.72 2.66
CA PRO A 99 -2.05 -20.80 1.67
C PRO A 99 -2.27 -20.35 0.23
N CYS A 100 -3.08 -19.33 0.00
CA CYS A 100 -3.28 -18.75 -1.33
C CYS A 100 -2.00 -18.04 -1.81
N PHE A 101 -1.39 -17.25 -0.93
CA PHE A 101 -0.11 -16.58 -1.21
C PHE A 101 1.01 -17.58 -1.54
N THR A 102 1.09 -18.70 -0.79
CA THR A 102 2.10 -19.75 -1.06
C THR A 102 1.95 -20.34 -2.46
N ARG A 103 0.71 -20.59 -2.92
CA ARG A 103 0.47 -21.09 -4.29
C ARG A 103 0.90 -20.07 -5.35
N VAL A 104 0.62 -18.80 -5.13
CA VAL A 104 1.05 -17.71 -6.03
C VAL A 104 2.57 -17.62 -6.07
N ALA A 105 3.24 -17.71 -4.91
CA ALA A 105 4.68 -17.68 -4.81
C ALA A 105 5.34 -18.87 -5.54
N ILE A 106 4.76 -20.07 -5.47
CA ILE A 106 5.24 -21.26 -6.21
C ILE A 106 5.06 -21.03 -7.72
N CYS A 107 3.87 -20.58 -8.16
CA CYS A 107 3.61 -20.31 -9.58
C CYS A 107 4.60 -19.28 -10.13
N LEU A 108 4.82 -18.19 -9.39
CA LEU A 108 5.78 -17.14 -9.75
C LEU A 108 7.21 -17.68 -9.78
N GLY A 109 7.58 -18.55 -8.84
CA GLY A 109 8.88 -19.23 -8.82
C GLY A 109 9.12 -20.09 -10.06
N VAL A 110 8.11 -20.82 -10.52
CA VAL A 110 8.19 -21.62 -11.76
C VAL A 110 8.34 -20.71 -12.99
N MET A 111 7.55 -19.62 -13.06
CA MET A 111 7.65 -18.64 -14.15
C MET A 111 9.03 -17.98 -14.20
N LEU A 112 9.57 -17.60 -13.05
CA LEU A 112 10.91 -17.03 -12.93
C LEU A 112 11.98 -18.04 -13.33
N ALA A 113 11.89 -19.29 -12.86
CA ALA A 113 12.85 -20.34 -13.23
C ALA A 113 12.87 -20.58 -14.74
N ALA A 114 11.70 -20.60 -15.39
CA ALA A 114 11.60 -20.72 -16.85
C ALA A 114 12.25 -19.51 -17.56
N ALA A 115 11.99 -18.28 -17.10
CA ALA A 115 12.63 -17.09 -17.68
C ALA A 115 14.14 -17.09 -17.51
N LEU A 116 14.65 -17.47 -16.33
CA LEU A 116 16.08 -17.57 -16.07
C LEU A 116 16.73 -18.70 -16.88
N ALA A 117 16.04 -19.82 -17.10
CA ALA A 117 16.55 -20.89 -18.00
C ALA A 117 16.76 -20.35 -19.40
N VAL A 118 15.85 -19.55 -19.95
CA VAL A 118 16.03 -18.89 -21.26
C VAL A 118 17.22 -17.93 -21.23
N VAL A 119 17.41 -17.17 -20.17
CA VAL A 119 18.57 -16.26 -20.02
C VAL A 119 19.88 -17.06 -19.98
N PHE A 120 19.99 -18.11 -19.15
CA PHE A 120 21.21 -18.87 -18.98
C PHE A 120 21.56 -19.77 -20.18
N THR A 121 20.60 -20.11 -21.04
CA THR A 121 20.86 -20.79 -22.31
C THR A 121 21.29 -19.84 -23.44
N ASN A 122 21.14 -18.52 -23.24
CA ASN A 122 21.46 -17.52 -24.25
C ASN A 122 22.92 -17.60 -24.81
N PRO A 123 23.96 -17.93 -24.02
CA PRO A 123 25.33 -18.07 -24.53
C PRO A 123 25.44 -19.08 -25.66
N PHE A 124 24.59 -20.09 -25.70
CA PHE A 124 24.59 -21.15 -26.68
C PHE A 124 23.60 -20.92 -27.83
N THR A 125 22.50 -20.21 -27.53
CA THR A 125 21.37 -20.07 -28.44
C THR A 125 21.31 -18.74 -29.16
N GLY A 126 21.83 -17.65 -28.53
CA GLY A 126 21.69 -16.28 -29.03
C GLY A 126 20.23 -15.79 -29.10
N TRP A 127 19.32 -16.44 -28.37
CA TRP A 127 17.88 -16.18 -28.47
C TRP A 127 17.48 -14.80 -28.01
N LEU A 128 18.08 -14.30 -26.94
CA LEU A 128 17.75 -12.98 -26.38
C LEU A 128 18.60 -11.88 -27.00
N PHE A 129 19.90 -12.13 -27.13
CA PHE A 129 20.85 -11.22 -27.74
C PHE A 129 22.13 -11.96 -28.16
N TYR A 130 22.85 -11.36 -29.05
CA TYR A 130 24.21 -11.77 -29.41
C TYR A 130 25.06 -10.54 -29.75
N LEU A 131 26.37 -10.69 -29.73
CA LEU A 131 27.31 -9.68 -30.17
C LEU A 131 27.79 -10.04 -31.57
N ASP A 132 27.69 -9.11 -32.53
CA ASP A 132 28.16 -9.28 -33.89
C ASP A 132 29.70 -9.33 -33.96
N ALA A 133 30.25 -9.43 -35.16
CA ALA A 133 31.70 -9.48 -35.38
C ALA A 133 32.43 -8.22 -34.89
N ALA A 134 31.75 -7.07 -34.91
CA ALA A 134 32.27 -5.80 -34.40
C ALA A 134 32.11 -5.62 -32.89
N GLY A 135 31.46 -6.59 -32.19
CA GLY A 135 31.18 -6.50 -30.77
C GLY A 135 29.95 -5.65 -30.42
N THR A 136 29.16 -5.25 -31.41
CA THR A 136 27.93 -4.51 -31.21
C THR A 136 26.77 -5.41 -30.77
N TYR A 137 25.91 -4.89 -29.91
CA TYR A 137 24.71 -5.59 -29.43
C TYR A 137 23.68 -5.75 -30.55
N VAL A 138 23.23 -6.98 -30.76
CA VAL A 138 22.11 -7.29 -31.64
C VAL A 138 21.05 -8.05 -30.88
N ARG A 139 19.78 -7.60 -31.03
CA ARG A 139 18.65 -8.32 -30.45
C ARG A 139 18.46 -9.67 -31.07
N GLY A 140 18.36 -10.70 -30.25
CA GLY A 140 18.02 -12.04 -30.69
C GLY A 140 16.55 -12.19 -31.11
N PRO A 141 16.20 -13.27 -31.81
CA PRO A 141 14.86 -13.48 -32.37
C PRO A 141 13.78 -13.59 -31.30
N TYR A 142 14.12 -14.07 -30.10
CA TYR A 142 13.17 -14.26 -29.00
C TYR A 142 13.33 -13.21 -27.89
N ASN A 143 14.01 -12.09 -28.12
CA ASN A 143 14.15 -11.02 -27.15
C ASN A 143 12.80 -10.55 -26.62
N ARG A 144 11.77 -10.55 -27.47
CA ARG A 144 10.40 -10.15 -27.12
C ARG A 144 9.69 -11.13 -26.17
N LEU A 145 10.22 -12.33 -25.94
CA LEU A 145 9.63 -13.31 -25.01
C LEU A 145 9.59 -12.79 -23.57
N LEU A 146 10.49 -11.90 -23.21
CA LEU A 146 10.50 -11.29 -21.86
C LEU A 146 9.25 -10.45 -21.58
N TYR A 147 8.63 -9.85 -22.60
CA TYR A 147 7.34 -9.17 -22.41
C TYR A 147 6.20 -10.14 -22.10
N ALA A 148 6.30 -11.40 -22.49
CA ALA A 148 5.34 -12.43 -22.11
C ALA A 148 5.35 -12.68 -20.60
N LEU A 149 6.51 -12.54 -19.93
CA LEU A 149 6.61 -12.61 -18.47
C LEU A 149 5.83 -11.47 -17.81
N LEU A 150 5.98 -10.23 -18.29
CA LEU A 150 5.23 -9.07 -17.80
C LEU A 150 3.72 -9.31 -17.90
N VAL A 151 3.24 -9.77 -19.07
CA VAL A 151 1.83 -10.10 -19.28
C VAL A 151 1.36 -11.20 -18.32
N ALA A 152 2.15 -12.27 -18.18
CA ALA A 152 1.82 -13.38 -17.29
C ALA A 152 1.78 -12.94 -15.80
N CYS A 153 2.70 -12.08 -15.36
CA CYS A 153 2.69 -11.47 -14.02
C CYS A 153 1.46 -10.61 -13.80
N CYS A 154 1.10 -9.77 -14.76
CA CYS A 154 -0.13 -8.95 -14.69
C CYS A 154 -1.38 -9.83 -14.61
N LEU A 155 -1.49 -10.87 -15.45
CA LEU A 155 -2.61 -11.82 -15.40
C LEU A 155 -2.69 -12.56 -14.06
N LEU A 156 -1.56 -13.01 -13.53
CA LEU A 156 -1.49 -13.65 -12.22
C LEU A 156 -2.03 -12.72 -11.12
N LEU A 157 -1.64 -11.45 -11.11
CA LEU A 157 -2.13 -10.44 -10.16
C LEU A 157 -3.63 -10.20 -10.31
N VAL A 158 -4.14 -10.10 -11.54
CA VAL A 158 -5.57 -9.92 -11.81
C VAL A 158 -6.37 -11.13 -11.31
N ILE A 159 -5.91 -12.36 -11.56
CA ILE A 159 -6.55 -13.58 -11.06
C ILE A 159 -6.56 -13.60 -9.52
N CYS A 160 -5.46 -13.23 -8.87
CA CYS A 160 -5.36 -13.11 -7.42
C CYS A 160 -6.37 -12.09 -6.88
N TYR A 161 -6.48 -10.94 -7.52
CA TYR A 161 -7.39 -9.87 -7.14
C TYR A 161 -8.86 -10.28 -7.30
N ILE A 162 -9.24 -10.92 -8.41
CA ILE A 162 -10.63 -11.37 -8.65
C ILE A 162 -11.07 -12.34 -7.52
N LYS A 163 -10.20 -13.26 -7.10
CA LYS A 163 -10.50 -14.19 -6.00
C LYS A 163 -10.73 -13.49 -4.67
N GLN A 164 -10.18 -12.31 -4.45
CA GLN A 164 -10.27 -11.55 -3.20
C GLN A 164 -11.07 -10.26 -3.33
N PHE A 165 -11.75 -10.06 -4.46
CA PHE A 165 -12.45 -8.82 -4.80
C PHE A 165 -13.39 -8.31 -3.71
N ARG A 166 -14.16 -9.23 -3.07
CA ARG A 166 -15.17 -8.86 -2.05
C ARG A 166 -14.57 -8.46 -0.70
N THR A 167 -13.34 -8.90 -0.41
CA THR A 167 -12.65 -8.68 0.88
C THR A 167 -11.53 -7.65 0.79
N ALA A 168 -11.16 -7.26 -0.43
CA ALA A 168 -10.07 -6.33 -0.69
C ALA A 168 -10.42 -4.91 -0.20
N SER A 169 -9.43 -4.24 0.38
CA SER A 169 -9.57 -2.84 0.80
C SER A 169 -9.70 -1.89 -0.40
N ARG A 170 -10.27 -0.70 -0.17
CA ARG A 170 -10.36 0.35 -1.22
C ARG A 170 -9.00 0.72 -1.82
N ALA A 171 -7.93 0.62 -1.04
CA ALA A 171 -6.57 0.88 -1.51
C ALA A 171 -6.14 -0.21 -2.50
N ILE A 172 -6.37 -1.49 -2.18
CA ILE A 172 -6.07 -2.61 -3.09
C ILE A 172 -6.88 -2.48 -4.38
N HIS A 173 -8.16 -2.10 -4.32
CA HIS A 173 -8.97 -1.85 -5.51
C HIS A 173 -8.35 -0.79 -6.42
N ARG A 174 -7.92 0.36 -5.87
CA ARG A 174 -7.25 1.41 -6.65
C ARG A 174 -5.93 0.94 -7.25
N MET A 175 -5.10 0.25 -6.45
CA MET A 175 -3.80 -0.26 -6.92
C MET A 175 -3.97 -1.26 -8.06
N MET A 176 -4.93 -2.19 -7.94
CA MET A 176 -5.17 -3.20 -8.97
C MET A 176 -5.84 -2.65 -10.24
N ALA A 177 -6.57 -1.53 -10.14
CA ALA A 177 -7.09 -0.83 -11.31
C ALA A 177 -6.00 -0.04 -12.05
N THR A 178 -5.00 0.48 -11.35
CA THR A 178 -4.01 1.40 -11.94
C THR A 178 -2.70 0.71 -12.33
N LEU A 179 -2.11 -0.14 -11.47
CA LEU A 179 -0.76 -0.64 -11.68
C LEU A 179 -0.62 -1.64 -12.85
N PRO A 180 -1.48 -2.66 -13.00
CA PRO A 180 -1.41 -3.54 -14.16
C PRO A 180 -1.67 -2.80 -15.47
N LEU A 181 -2.61 -1.84 -15.46
CA LEU A 181 -2.90 -1.01 -16.63
C LEU A 181 -1.69 -0.16 -17.02
N LEU A 182 -1.05 0.50 -16.04
CA LEU A 182 0.16 1.30 -16.26
C LEU A 182 1.29 0.44 -16.85
N ALA A 183 1.54 -0.73 -16.25
CA ALA A 183 2.56 -1.66 -16.73
C ALA A 183 2.30 -2.12 -18.17
N MET A 184 1.05 -2.45 -18.49
CA MET A 184 0.66 -2.89 -19.83
C MET A 184 0.77 -1.75 -20.86
N VAL A 185 0.34 -0.54 -20.54
CA VAL A 185 0.44 0.63 -21.45
C VAL A 185 1.91 0.94 -21.74
N LEU A 186 2.73 1.12 -20.70
CA LEU A 186 4.15 1.45 -20.88
C LEU A 186 4.93 0.29 -21.53
N GLY A 187 4.63 -0.97 -21.17
CA GLY A 187 5.20 -2.15 -21.81
C GLY A 187 4.83 -2.25 -23.29
N THR A 188 3.60 -1.88 -23.66
CA THR A 188 3.17 -1.82 -25.07
C THR A 188 3.93 -0.72 -25.84
N VAL A 189 4.10 0.46 -25.23
CA VAL A 189 4.91 1.54 -25.84
C VAL A 189 6.34 1.05 -26.11
N GLN A 190 6.98 0.43 -25.13
CA GLN A 190 8.34 -0.10 -25.31
C GLN A 190 8.39 -1.24 -26.35
N TYR A 191 7.36 -2.09 -26.43
CA TYR A 191 7.28 -3.15 -27.45
C TYR A 191 7.17 -2.58 -28.86
N LEU A 192 6.36 -1.51 -29.05
CA LEU A 192 6.14 -0.86 -30.34
C LEU A 192 7.33 0.04 -30.73
N PHE A 193 7.94 0.71 -29.76
CA PHE A 193 9.06 1.65 -29.95
C PHE A 193 10.33 1.14 -29.26
N PRO A 194 10.99 0.11 -29.79
CA PRO A 194 12.15 -0.54 -29.19
C PRO A 194 13.33 0.37 -28.84
N PRO A 195 13.61 1.50 -29.52
CA PRO A 195 14.68 2.42 -29.15
C PRO A 195 14.44 3.12 -27.80
N VAL A 196 13.18 3.33 -27.42
CA VAL A 196 12.81 3.96 -26.16
C VAL A 196 12.92 2.96 -25.02
N MET A 197 13.92 3.14 -24.17
CA MET A 197 14.14 2.21 -23.04
C MET A 197 13.28 2.63 -21.85
N MET A 198 12.42 1.70 -21.38
CA MET A 198 11.49 1.93 -20.26
C MET A 198 11.54 0.81 -19.23
N THR A 199 12.49 -0.10 -19.32
CA THR A 199 12.57 -1.29 -18.44
C THR A 199 12.80 -0.94 -16.98
N GLY A 200 13.52 0.13 -16.66
CA GLY A 200 13.65 0.68 -15.32
C GLY A 200 12.55 1.69 -14.98
N PHE A 201 12.02 2.40 -15.97
CA PHE A 201 11.01 3.43 -15.77
C PHE A 201 9.65 2.83 -15.33
N ILE A 202 9.24 1.70 -15.90
CA ILE A 202 7.99 1.00 -15.52
C ILE A 202 8.00 0.62 -14.03
N PRO A 203 9.00 -0.11 -13.51
CA PRO A 203 9.10 -0.42 -12.08
C PRO A 203 9.20 0.83 -11.20
N ALA A 204 9.92 1.87 -11.64
CA ALA A 204 10.02 3.12 -10.89
C ALA A 204 8.67 3.80 -10.70
N CYS A 205 7.83 3.86 -11.74
CA CYS A 205 6.47 4.39 -11.68
C CYS A 205 5.58 3.53 -10.77
N ILE A 206 5.67 2.21 -10.86
CA ILE A 206 4.93 1.29 -9.97
C ILE A 206 5.31 1.53 -8.52
N LEU A 207 6.61 1.59 -8.20
CA LEU A 207 7.11 1.82 -6.85
C LEU A 207 6.73 3.20 -6.32
N LEU A 208 6.71 4.23 -7.16
CA LEU A 208 6.25 5.57 -6.79
C LEU A 208 4.75 5.59 -6.44
N VAL A 209 3.90 4.95 -7.23
CA VAL A 209 2.47 4.83 -6.95
C VAL A 209 2.23 4.06 -5.65
N LEU A 210 2.99 2.99 -5.41
CA LEU A 210 2.96 2.24 -4.16
C LEU A 210 3.37 3.12 -2.97
N PHE A 211 4.42 3.91 -3.11
CA PHE A 211 4.86 4.86 -2.08
C PHE A 211 3.75 5.83 -1.69
N PHE A 212 3.11 6.48 -2.66
CA PHE A 212 1.99 7.39 -2.39
C PHE A 212 0.78 6.70 -1.75
N ASN A 213 0.48 5.47 -2.13
CA ASN A 213 -0.58 4.70 -1.48
C ASN A 213 -0.26 4.42 -0.02
N PHE A 214 1.00 4.07 0.33
CA PHE A 214 1.41 3.88 1.72
C PHE A 214 1.36 5.17 2.53
N GLN A 215 1.84 6.28 1.98
CA GLN A 215 1.76 7.58 2.64
C GLN A 215 0.31 7.99 2.88
N SER A 216 -0.57 7.80 1.90
CA SER A 216 -2.00 8.09 2.04
C SER A 216 -2.68 7.23 3.11
N GLN A 217 -2.32 5.96 3.22
CA GLN A 217 -2.88 5.09 4.28
C GLN A 217 -2.43 5.52 5.68
N ARG A 218 -1.20 5.98 5.85
CA ARG A 218 -0.65 6.43 7.13
C ARG A 218 -1.30 7.69 7.66
N ILE A 219 -1.62 8.63 6.78
CA ILE A 219 -2.32 9.86 7.16
C ILE A 219 -3.75 9.52 7.60
N ASN A 220 -4.32 8.44 7.11
CA ASN A 220 -5.71 8.09 7.25
C ASN A 220 -6.02 6.99 8.30
N THR A 221 -5.02 6.35 8.91
CA THR A 221 -5.24 5.28 9.91
C THR A 221 -4.39 5.49 11.16
N ASP A 222 -4.98 5.17 12.32
CA ASP A 222 -4.25 5.10 13.60
C ASP A 222 -3.45 3.79 13.68
N PHE A 223 -2.17 3.88 14.00
CA PHE A 223 -1.24 2.75 13.97
C PHE A 223 -1.51 1.69 15.06
N LEU A 224 -2.08 2.09 16.20
CA LEU A 224 -2.34 1.17 17.31
C LEU A 224 -3.62 0.37 17.09
N THR A 225 -4.67 1.06 16.63
CA THR A 225 -6.03 0.51 16.58
C THR A 225 -6.48 0.08 15.20
N GLY A 226 -5.81 0.56 14.12
CA GLY A 226 -6.22 0.34 12.75
C GLY A 226 -7.43 1.18 12.29
N LEU A 227 -8.10 1.87 13.22
CA LEU A 227 -9.21 2.77 12.89
C LEU A 227 -8.75 3.94 12.02
N SER A 228 -9.70 4.60 11.39
CA SER A 228 -9.42 5.84 10.67
C SER A 228 -8.79 6.89 11.58
N SER A 229 -7.91 7.71 11.02
CA SER A 229 -7.34 8.87 11.72
C SER A 229 -8.34 10.04 11.77
N ARG A 230 -8.04 11.03 12.60
CA ARG A 230 -8.76 12.29 12.64
C ARG A 230 -8.87 12.96 11.26
N SER A 231 -7.80 12.89 10.44
CA SER A 231 -7.80 13.44 9.08
C SER A 231 -8.79 12.74 8.14
N ALA A 232 -8.93 11.42 8.26
CA ALA A 232 -9.91 10.65 7.49
C ALA A 232 -11.35 10.99 7.90
N LEU A 233 -11.59 11.21 9.19
CA LEU A 233 -12.90 11.68 9.69
C LEU A 233 -13.29 13.01 9.04
N TRP A 234 -12.40 13.99 9.03
CA TRP A 234 -12.65 15.31 8.43
C TRP A 234 -12.89 15.24 6.92
N TYR A 235 -12.17 14.39 6.23
CA TYR A 235 -12.40 14.14 4.80
C TYR A 235 -13.80 13.57 4.56
N ALA A 236 -14.24 12.60 5.36
CA ALA A 236 -15.57 11.99 5.26
C ALA A 236 -16.68 13.00 5.61
N ALA A 237 -16.54 13.74 6.72
CA ALA A 237 -17.49 14.78 7.12
C ALA A 237 -17.61 15.88 6.06
N GLY A 238 -16.49 16.38 5.52
CA GLY A 238 -16.46 17.35 4.45
C GLY A 238 -17.13 16.86 3.17
N THR A 239 -17.07 15.55 2.89
CA THR A 239 -17.77 14.94 1.74
C THR A 239 -19.28 14.93 1.96
N CYS A 240 -19.75 14.55 3.15
CA CYS A 240 -21.18 14.59 3.51
C CYS A 240 -21.71 16.02 3.46
N LEU A 241 -20.98 17.00 4.01
CA LEU A 241 -21.37 18.42 3.99
C LEU A 241 -21.50 18.95 2.55
N ARG A 242 -20.52 18.64 1.68
CA ARG A 242 -20.58 19.08 0.25
C ARG A 242 -21.68 18.43 -0.55
N SER A 243 -22.06 17.18 -0.22
CA SER A 243 -23.14 16.47 -0.88
C SER A 243 -24.52 16.79 -0.31
N GLY A 244 -24.61 17.61 0.74
CA GLY A 244 -25.86 17.90 1.44
C GLY A 244 -26.46 16.70 2.19
N GLN A 245 -25.66 15.64 2.40
CA GLN A 245 -26.09 14.43 3.09
C GLN A 245 -26.09 14.64 4.60
N SER A 246 -27.21 14.36 5.27
CA SER A 246 -27.29 14.33 6.73
C SER A 246 -26.46 13.20 7.31
N PHE A 247 -25.86 13.41 8.48
CA PHE A 247 -25.08 12.41 9.19
C PHE A 247 -25.06 12.69 10.69
N TYR A 248 -24.74 11.66 11.47
CA TYR A 248 -24.44 11.81 12.89
C TYR A 248 -22.94 11.57 13.14
N CYS A 249 -22.35 12.43 13.99
CA CYS A 249 -21.06 12.17 14.63
C CYS A 249 -21.32 11.72 16.06
N VAL A 250 -20.87 10.51 16.40
CA VAL A 250 -21.03 9.96 17.77
C VAL A 250 -19.66 9.89 18.40
N ALA A 251 -19.42 10.69 19.43
CA ALA A 251 -18.21 10.69 20.23
C ALA A 251 -18.31 9.65 21.35
N VAL A 252 -17.27 8.88 21.54
CA VAL A 252 -17.10 7.92 22.64
C VAL A 252 -15.78 8.24 23.34
N CYS A 253 -15.83 8.54 24.63
CA CYS A 253 -14.67 8.89 25.44
C CYS A 253 -14.52 7.92 26.60
N LEU A 254 -13.38 7.21 26.68
CA LEU A 254 -13.09 6.33 27.82
C LEU A 254 -12.59 7.18 28.98
N ARG A 255 -13.29 7.08 30.10
CA ARG A 255 -12.94 7.78 31.34
C ARG A 255 -12.03 6.90 32.17
N HIS A 256 -11.20 7.53 33.01
CA HIS A 256 -10.33 6.81 33.97
C HIS A 256 -9.44 5.71 33.37
N PHE A 257 -9.19 5.75 32.06
CA PHE A 257 -8.36 4.75 31.37
C PHE A 257 -6.92 4.66 31.91
N GLY A 258 -6.45 5.71 32.55
CA GLY A 258 -5.18 5.72 33.29
C GLY A 258 -5.09 4.61 34.37
N ASP A 259 -6.23 4.23 34.97
CA ASP A 259 -6.25 3.20 36.00
C ASP A 259 -6.11 1.79 35.38
N VAL A 260 -6.65 1.59 34.18
CA VAL A 260 -6.38 0.38 33.37
C VAL A 260 -4.88 0.24 33.08
N ASN A 261 -4.24 1.33 32.67
CA ASN A 261 -2.78 1.34 32.42
C ASN A 261 -1.97 1.11 33.68
N LYS A 262 -2.39 1.64 34.84
CA LYS A 262 -1.74 1.38 36.13
C LYS A 262 -1.86 -0.09 36.54
N GLN A 263 -3.01 -0.69 36.32
CA GLN A 263 -3.30 -2.06 36.72
C GLN A 263 -2.67 -3.11 35.80
N PHE A 264 -2.69 -2.91 34.47
CA PHE A 264 -2.30 -3.89 33.46
C PHE A 264 -1.08 -3.48 32.62
N GLY A 265 -0.47 -2.34 32.91
CA GLY A 265 0.61 -1.75 32.11
C GLY A 265 0.12 -1.19 30.78
N HIS A 266 0.98 -0.45 30.07
CA HIS A 266 0.65 0.11 28.75
C HIS A 266 0.33 -0.95 27.71
N THR A 267 1.00 -2.10 27.73
CA THR A 267 0.72 -3.22 26.80
C THR A 267 -0.68 -3.79 26.99
N GLY A 268 -1.14 -3.89 28.26
CA GLY A 268 -2.51 -4.31 28.58
C GLY A 268 -3.53 -3.27 28.13
N GLY A 269 -3.28 -1.99 28.39
CA GLY A 269 -4.13 -0.90 27.91
C GLY A 269 -4.23 -0.86 26.38
N ASP A 270 -3.12 -1.06 25.67
CA ASP A 270 -3.09 -1.15 24.22
C ASP A 270 -3.95 -2.31 23.67
N ALA A 271 -3.92 -3.46 24.35
CA ALA A 271 -4.78 -4.60 24.01
C ALA A 271 -6.26 -4.27 24.19
N VAL A 272 -6.63 -3.59 25.28
CA VAL A 272 -7.99 -3.11 25.52
C VAL A 272 -8.43 -2.09 24.46
N LEU A 273 -7.58 -1.12 24.10
CA LEU A 273 -7.88 -0.15 23.04
C LEU A 273 -8.12 -0.83 21.69
N ARG A 274 -7.33 -1.85 21.33
CA ARG A 274 -7.57 -2.64 20.10
C ARG A 274 -8.91 -3.36 20.14
N GLN A 275 -9.28 -3.91 21.29
CA GLN A 275 -10.57 -4.61 21.44
C GLN A 275 -11.76 -3.65 21.33
N VAL A 276 -11.69 -2.47 21.98
CA VAL A 276 -12.68 -1.40 21.84
C VAL A 276 -12.79 -0.97 20.39
N SER A 277 -11.66 -0.77 19.73
CA SER A 277 -11.61 -0.34 18.33
C SER A 277 -12.23 -1.36 17.39
N ALA A 278 -11.95 -2.65 17.57
CA ALA A 278 -12.55 -3.71 16.77
C ALA A 278 -14.08 -3.76 16.92
N TYR A 279 -14.58 -3.52 18.15
CA TYR A 279 -16.02 -3.42 18.41
C TYR A 279 -16.62 -2.19 17.69
N LEU A 280 -16.02 -1.02 17.83
CA LEU A 280 -16.52 0.22 17.20
C LEU A 280 -16.47 0.13 15.67
N GLU A 281 -15.46 -0.54 15.10
CA GLU A 281 -15.38 -0.81 13.65
C GLU A 281 -16.50 -1.74 13.18
N ALA A 282 -16.82 -2.77 13.98
CA ALA A 282 -17.88 -3.73 13.66
C ALA A 282 -19.28 -3.09 13.67
N LEU A 283 -19.55 -2.10 14.54
CA LEU A 283 -20.80 -1.34 14.55
C LEU A 283 -21.02 -0.57 13.24
N GLY A 284 -19.95 -0.21 12.55
CA GLY A 284 -19.97 0.72 11.47
C GLY A 284 -19.74 0.14 10.08
N ARG A 285 -20.45 -0.91 9.62
CA ARG A 285 -20.40 -1.31 8.18
C ARG A 285 -20.74 -0.17 7.20
N ARG A 286 -21.39 0.91 7.69
CA ARG A 286 -21.74 2.12 6.93
C ARG A 286 -21.18 3.40 7.56
N ALA A 287 -20.35 3.29 8.62
CA ALA A 287 -19.78 4.42 9.33
C ALA A 287 -18.26 4.53 9.10
N VAL A 288 -17.72 5.69 9.37
CA VAL A 288 -16.27 5.89 9.51
C VAL A 288 -15.95 5.90 10.99
N ALA A 289 -15.37 4.82 11.50
CA ALA A 289 -14.86 4.77 12.87
C ALA A 289 -13.45 5.36 12.92
N CYS A 290 -13.23 6.31 13.81
CA CYS A 290 -12.00 7.07 13.94
C CYS A 290 -11.50 7.06 15.38
N ARG A 291 -10.19 6.90 15.57
CA ARG A 291 -9.53 7.27 16.83
C ARG A 291 -9.20 8.75 16.77
N PHE A 292 -9.95 9.54 17.50
CA PHE A 292 -9.85 11.00 17.45
C PHE A 292 -8.62 11.51 18.22
N SER A 293 -8.38 10.95 19.39
CA SER A 293 -7.21 11.19 20.24
C SER A 293 -7.07 10.05 21.24
N GLY A 294 -5.96 9.84 21.87
CA GLY A 294 -5.67 8.94 22.97
C GLY A 294 -6.71 7.83 23.25
N VAL A 295 -7.72 8.17 24.02
CA VAL A 295 -8.85 7.32 24.46
C VAL A 295 -10.21 7.80 23.93
N GLU A 296 -10.19 8.63 22.92
CA GLU A 296 -11.35 9.27 22.31
C GLU A 296 -11.60 8.73 20.91
N PHE A 297 -12.82 8.31 20.67
CA PHE A 297 -13.25 7.75 19.39
C PHE A 297 -14.42 8.56 18.84
N VAL A 298 -14.52 8.67 17.54
CA VAL A 298 -15.64 9.31 16.85
C VAL A 298 -16.10 8.39 15.72
N LEU A 299 -17.40 8.15 15.67
CA LEU A 299 -18.07 7.39 14.64
C LEU A 299 -18.89 8.36 13.79
N LEU A 300 -18.71 8.36 12.47
CA LEU A 300 -19.50 9.15 11.54
C LEU A 300 -20.46 8.23 10.77
N PHE A 301 -21.76 8.46 10.91
CA PHE A 301 -22.81 7.67 10.26
C PHE A 301 -23.56 8.50 9.23
N PRO A 302 -23.28 8.35 7.93
CA PRO A 302 -24.05 9.01 6.88
C PRO A 302 -25.50 8.51 6.85
N GLY A 303 -26.46 9.46 6.75
CA GLY A 303 -27.87 9.14 6.63
C GLY A 303 -28.56 8.65 7.91
N MET A 304 -27.88 8.68 9.06
CA MET A 304 -28.47 8.33 10.36
C MET A 304 -29.42 9.43 10.81
N ASP A 305 -30.55 9.04 11.37
CA ASP A 305 -31.52 9.92 12.02
C ASP A 305 -31.46 9.84 13.56
N ALA A 306 -32.32 10.60 14.24
CA ALA A 306 -32.35 10.63 15.69
C ALA A 306 -32.81 9.29 16.32
N ALA A 307 -33.66 8.54 15.64
CA ALA A 307 -34.11 7.22 16.09
C ALA A 307 -32.97 6.21 16.02
N GLY A 308 -32.22 6.20 14.90
CA GLY A 308 -31.03 5.39 14.74
C GLY A 308 -29.94 5.71 15.74
N TYR A 309 -29.73 7.00 16.06
CA TYR A 309 -28.81 7.41 17.11
C TYR A 309 -29.22 6.88 18.49
N ALA A 310 -30.50 6.99 18.86
CA ALA A 310 -30.99 6.50 20.17
C ALA A 310 -30.78 4.98 20.35
N VAL A 311 -30.97 4.19 19.27
CA VAL A 311 -30.68 2.74 19.30
C VAL A 311 -29.18 2.50 19.49
N LEU A 312 -28.34 3.22 18.76
CA LEU A 312 -26.88 3.08 18.85
C LEU A 312 -26.35 3.49 20.24
N GLU A 313 -26.88 4.59 20.79
CA GLU A 313 -26.50 5.08 22.13
C GLU A 313 -26.82 4.03 23.21
N LYS A 314 -27.98 3.40 23.12
CA LYS A 314 -28.38 2.30 24.02
C LYS A 314 -27.43 1.11 23.86
N GLU A 315 -27.14 0.67 22.63
CA GLU A 315 -26.22 -0.43 22.35
C GLU A 315 -24.81 -0.16 22.90
N LEU A 316 -24.28 1.06 22.69
CA LEU A 316 -23.01 1.46 23.25
C LEU A 316 -23.02 1.45 24.77
N SER A 317 -24.06 2.00 25.40
CA SER A 317 -24.20 2.06 26.86
C SER A 317 -24.24 0.63 27.47
N GLU A 318 -25.02 -0.26 26.89
CA GLU A 318 -25.11 -1.67 27.32
C GLU A 318 -23.75 -2.39 27.15
N ARG A 319 -23.06 -2.16 26.03
CA ARG A 319 -21.75 -2.80 25.77
C ARG A 319 -20.68 -2.29 26.74
N PHE A 320 -20.62 -1.00 27.04
CA PHE A 320 -19.62 -0.45 27.95
C PHE A 320 -19.91 -0.79 29.42
N ALA A 321 -21.16 -1.07 29.79
CA ALA A 321 -21.51 -1.60 31.10
C ALA A 321 -20.99 -3.04 31.30
N ALA A 322 -20.81 -3.80 30.24
CA ALA A 322 -20.30 -5.17 30.28
C ALA A 322 -18.76 -5.20 30.38
N PRO A 323 -18.17 -6.29 30.96
CA PRO A 323 -16.70 -6.44 31.01
C PRO A 323 -16.08 -6.53 29.62
N TRP A 324 -14.86 -6.01 29.52
CA TRP A 324 -14.01 -6.12 28.33
C TRP A 324 -12.91 -7.14 28.57
N GLN A 325 -12.75 -8.08 27.64
CA GLN A 325 -11.72 -9.10 27.69
C GLN A 325 -10.77 -8.97 26.50
N ALA A 326 -9.53 -8.63 26.77
CA ALA A 326 -8.48 -8.47 25.77
C ALA A 326 -7.29 -9.41 26.11
N GLY A 327 -7.33 -10.62 25.57
CA GLY A 327 -6.39 -11.68 25.95
C GLY A 327 -6.53 -12.04 27.43
N SER A 328 -5.48 -11.86 28.20
CA SER A 328 -5.46 -12.10 29.67
C SER A 328 -6.02 -10.93 30.50
N VAL A 329 -6.30 -9.78 29.89
CA VAL A 329 -6.82 -8.59 30.57
C VAL A 329 -8.34 -8.62 30.59
N CYS A 330 -8.93 -8.54 31.78
CA CYS A 330 -10.36 -8.39 31.98
C CYS A 330 -10.61 -7.13 32.82
N CYS A 331 -11.35 -6.14 32.25
CA CYS A 331 -11.62 -4.87 32.94
C CYS A 331 -13.02 -4.34 32.60
N ARG A 332 -13.51 -3.45 33.43
CA ARG A 332 -14.69 -2.61 33.12
C ARG A 332 -14.20 -1.25 32.64
N LEU A 333 -14.85 -0.72 31.63
CA LEU A 333 -14.55 0.60 31.10
C LEU A 333 -15.70 1.56 31.40
N ASP A 334 -15.37 2.72 31.91
CA ASP A 334 -16.30 3.83 31.99
C ASP A 334 -16.19 4.63 30.69
N ALA A 335 -17.29 4.78 29.96
CA ALA A 335 -17.33 5.52 28.70
C ALA A 335 -18.49 6.49 28.64
N GLY A 336 -18.20 7.74 28.28
CA GLY A 336 -19.23 8.70 27.93
C GLY A 336 -19.52 8.67 26.43
N VAL A 337 -20.80 8.81 26.05
CA VAL A 337 -21.26 8.83 24.65
C VAL A 337 -22.02 10.11 24.36
N ALA A 338 -21.75 10.78 23.24
CA ALA A 338 -22.49 11.95 22.80
C ALA A 338 -22.67 11.96 21.28
N GLY A 339 -23.90 12.25 20.82
CA GLY A 339 -24.25 12.35 19.41
C GLY A 339 -24.44 13.79 18.94
N ILE A 340 -23.92 14.11 17.76
CA ILE A 340 -24.08 15.40 17.11
C ILE A 340 -24.71 15.17 15.74
N ALA A 341 -25.94 15.67 15.55
CA ALA A 341 -26.62 15.66 14.25
C ALA A 341 -26.03 16.75 13.34
N CYS A 342 -25.72 16.41 12.10
CA CYS A 342 -25.18 17.29 11.07
C CYS A 342 -25.90 17.08 9.71
N PRO A 343 -26.00 18.11 8.84
CA PRO A 343 -25.57 19.48 9.10
C PRO A 343 -26.58 20.24 9.97
N ARG A 344 -26.09 21.15 10.80
CA ARG A 344 -26.88 22.25 11.34
C ARG A 344 -26.73 23.46 10.41
N PHE A 345 -27.66 24.38 10.47
CA PHE A 345 -27.61 25.60 9.65
C PHE A 345 -26.26 26.33 9.81
N GLY A 346 -25.53 26.51 8.72
CA GLY A 346 -24.21 27.15 8.69
C GLY A 346 -23.04 26.29 9.16
N ASP A 347 -23.19 24.95 9.23
CA ASP A 347 -22.07 24.06 9.58
C ASP A 347 -20.99 24.07 8.51
N THR A 348 -19.77 24.39 8.95
CA THR A 348 -18.52 24.18 8.23
C THR A 348 -17.72 23.07 8.92
N ALA A 349 -16.70 22.54 8.25
CA ALA A 349 -15.80 21.55 8.85
C ALA A 349 -15.16 22.07 10.16
N GLU A 350 -14.82 23.36 10.21
CA GLU A 350 -14.23 24.00 11.40
C GLU A 350 -15.24 24.06 12.57
N ARG A 351 -16.49 24.42 12.30
CA ARG A 351 -17.55 24.47 13.34
C ARG A 351 -17.86 23.07 13.87
N LEU A 352 -17.91 22.07 12.98
CA LEU A 352 -18.09 20.68 13.40
C LEU A 352 -16.93 20.21 14.29
N THR A 353 -15.69 20.62 13.96
CA THR A 353 -14.53 20.35 14.82
C THR A 353 -14.74 20.91 16.22
N ALA A 354 -15.11 22.18 16.32
CA ALA A 354 -15.34 22.86 17.63
C ALA A 354 -16.45 22.17 18.42
N HIS A 355 -17.56 21.78 17.77
CA HIS A 355 -18.66 21.08 18.44
C HIS A 355 -18.22 19.68 18.94
N LEU A 356 -17.43 18.92 18.16
CA LEU A 356 -16.91 17.62 18.59
C LEU A 356 -15.92 17.75 19.74
N GLU A 357 -15.00 18.70 19.67
CA GLU A 357 -14.04 18.95 20.76
C GLU A 357 -14.75 19.38 22.03
N TYR A 358 -15.75 20.22 21.91
CA TYR A 358 -16.59 20.62 23.05
C TYR A 358 -17.36 19.42 23.65
N ALA A 359 -18.00 18.59 22.81
CA ALA A 359 -18.72 17.41 23.28
C ALA A 359 -17.79 16.44 24.01
N ILE A 360 -16.60 16.17 23.43
CA ILE A 360 -15.58 15.31 24.04
C ILE A 360 -15.10 15.88 25.39
N GLN A 361 -14.92 17.19 25.48
CA GLN A 361 -14.57 17.84 26.77
C GLN A 361 -15.67 17.66 27.82
N GLN A 362 -16.95 17.84 27.44
CA GLN A 362 -18.08 17.61 28.36
C GLN A 362 -18.13 16.16 28.84
N LEU A 363 -17.88 15.18 27.98
CA LEU A 363 -17.85 13.75 28.33
C LEU A 363 -16.77 13.39 29.36
N LYS A 364 -15.73 14.21 29.50
CA LYS A 364 -14.65 14.01 30.49
C LYS A 364 -14.99 14.52 31.89
N LEU A 365 -16.03 15.34 32.01
CA LEU A 365 -16.41 15.91 33.30
C LEU A 365 -17.05 14.83 34.20
N PRO A 366 -16.78 14.86 35.52
CA PRO A 366 -17.43 13.96 36.47
C PRO A 366 -18.95 14.13 36.42
N GLY A 367 -19.69 13.00 36.27
CA GLY A 367 -21.15 13.04 36.25
C GLY A 367 -21.78 13.35 34.89
N ALA A 368 -21.00 13.46 33.82
CA ALA A 368 -21.56 13.53 32.48
C ALA A 368 -22.23 12.19 32.08
N PRO A 369 -23.35 12.21 31.32
CA PRO A 369 -24.07 11.02 30.91
C PRO A 369 -23.24 10.10 30.01
#